data_5dc0409fe82bc514f1bc63292883cca5
#
_entry.id   5dc0409fe82bc514f1bc63292883cca5
#
_cell.length_a   1.000
_cell.length_b   1.000
_cell.length_c   1.000
_cell.angle_alpha   90.00
_cell.angle_beta   90.00
_cell.angle_gamma   90.00
#
_symmetry.space_group_name_H-M   'P 1'
#
loop_
_entity.id
_entity.type
_entity.pdbx_description
1 polymer ?
#
loop_
_entity_poly.entity_id
_entity_poly.type
_entity_poly.pdbx_seq_one_letter_code
_entity_poly.pdbx_strand_id
1 'polypeptide(L)'
;MDICVFGAGSLGSLVGGLLADDHEVTLVGREPHVRAVRKRGLQLAGEFDRTVYPGATTDPPASADLVLVTVKSFDTAAAAAQLAGGAFDAVLSLQNGMGNEETLAAHVSAPVLAGTCTYGARLTDPGVVECTGVGGVALGPPDGGSSELADRVGTALAAGLETTVAGDMPRRLWAKLAVNAGINAVTALARVPNGDLVDGPARTVAHDAASETARVA
;
A
#
# COMPACT_ATOMS: atom_id res chain seq x y z
N MET A 1 9.15 -6.23 -14.73
CA MET A 1 9.94 -5.37 -13.80
C MET A 1 10.37 -6.21 -12.61
N ASP A 2 11.47 -5.84 -11.98
CA ASP A 2 11.84 -6.32 -10.65
C ASP A 2 11.18 -5.39 -9.60
N ILE A 3 10.25 -5.94 -8.82
CA ILE A 3 9.43 -5.18 -7.86
C ILE A 3 9.71 -5.66 -6.44
N CYS A 4 10.24 -4.76 -5.62
CA CYS A 4 10.38 -4.97 -4.18
C CYS A 4 9.13 -4.46 -3.45
N VAL A 5 8.41 -5.31 -2.76
CA VAL A 5 7.32 -4.90 -1.86
C VAL A 5 7.84 -4.84 -0.44
N PHE A 6 8.16 -3.63 0.02
CA PHE A 6 8.68 -3.39 1.36
C PHE A 6 7.54 -3.22 2.36
N GLY A 7 7.31 -4.26 3.15
CA GLY A 7 6.23 -4.36 4.12
C GLY A 7 5.21 -5.44 3.77
N ALA A 8 5.62 -6.71 3.65
CA ALA A 8 4.75 -7.85 3.37
C ALA A 8 3.79 -8.16 4.53
N GLY A 9 2.98 -7.15 4.90
CA GLY A 9 1.79 -7.27 5.73
C GLY A 9 0.57 -7.63 4.87
N SER A 10 -0.64 -7.32 5.35
CA SER A 10 -1.87 -7.62 4.62
C SER A 10 -1.89 -7.02 3.22
N LEU A 11 -1.74 -5.70 3.11
CA LEU A 11 -1.79 -5.02 1.80
C LEU A 11 -0.61 -5.40 0.90
N GLY A 12 0.61 -5.35 1.44
CA GLY A 12 1.81 -5.65 0.64
C GLY A 12 1.83 -7.08 0.12
N SER A 13 1.37 -8.06 0.92
CA SER A 13 1.24 -9.44 0.45
C SER A 13 0.20 -9.58 -0.65
N LEU A 14 -0.96 -8.92 -0.53
CA LEU A 14 -1.99 -8.97 -1.57
C LEU A 14 -1.51 -8.31 -2.86
N VAL A 15 -1.02 -7.07 -2.80
CA VAL A 15 -0.55 -6.33 -3.97
C VAL A 15 0.62 -7.05 -4.64
N GLY A 16 1.62 -7.47 -3.86
CA GLY A 16 2.75 -8.22 -4.40
C GLY A 16 2.35 -9.57 -4.99
N GLY A 17 1.38 -10.25 -4.38
CA GLY A 17 0.85 -11.50 -4.91
C GLY A 17 0.09 -11.32 -6.24
N LEU A 18 -0.67 -10.23 -6.38
CA LEU A 18 -1.40 -9.94 -7.62
C LEU A 18 -0.46 -9.55 -8.78
N LEU A 19 0.72 -8.99 -8.46
CA LEU A 19 1.73 -8.61 -9.45
C LEU A 19 2.69 -9.76 -9.82
N ALA A 20 2.73 -10.84 -9.02
CA ALA A 20 3.74 -11.90 -9.16
C ALA A 20 3.57 -12.79 -10.41
N ASP A 21 2.44 -12.73 -11.12
CA ASP A 21 2.25 -13.47 -12.38
C ASP A 21 2.91 -12.76 -13.58
N ASP A 22 3.07 -11.43 -13.51
CA ASP A 22 3.55 -10.60 -14.62
C ASP A 22 4.93 -9.96 -14.34
N HIS A 23 5.41 -10.02 -13.08
CA HIS A 23 6.62 -9.37 -12.63
C HIS A 23 7.45 -10.26 -11.72
N GLU A 24 8.77 -9.99 -11.65
CA GLU A 24 9.63 -10.55 -10.61
C GLU A 24 9.37 -9.79 -9.31
N VAL A 25 8.64 -10.39 -8.39
CA VAL A 25 8.25 -9.77 -7.12
C VAL A 25 9.02 -10.36 -5.97
N THR A 26 9.63 -9.50 -5.16
CA THR A 26 10.24 -9.86 -3.87
C THR A 26 9.48 -9.19 -2.72
N LEU A 27 8.90 -10.00 -1.85
CA LEU A 27 8.23 -9.55 -0.63
C LEU A 27 9.24 -9.39 0.50
N VAL A 28 9.36 -8.18 1.05
CA VAL A 28 10.17 -7.90 2.23
C VAL A 28 9.28 -7.84 3.46
N GLY A 29 9.51 -8.74 4.41
CA GLY A 29 8.64 -8.86 5.58
C GLY A 29 9.31 -9.54 6.76
N ARG A 30 8.52 -9.89 7.76
CA ARG A 30 8.99 -10.54 8.99
C ARG A 30 8.74 -12.05 8.96
N GLU A 31 9.57 -12.78 9.69
CA GLU A 31 9.27 -14.16 10.07
C GLU A 31 8.02 -14.19 11.00
N PRO A 32 7.14 -15.19 10.91
CA PRO A 32 7.24 -16.42 10.11
C PRO A 32 6.63 -16.34 8.70
N HIS A 33 6.12 -15.16 8.28
CA HIS A 33 5.45 -15.00 6.97
C HIS A 33 6.42 -15.27 5.80
N VAL A 34 7.60 -14.65 5.82
CA VAL A 34 8.65 -14.83 4.80
C VAL A 34 9.00 -16.32 4.63
N ARG A 35 9.19 -17.04 5.71
CA ARG A 35 9.50 -18.49 5.68
C ARG A 35 8.37 -19.30 5.06
N ALA A 36 7.12 -18.94 5.35
CA ALA A 36 5.96 -19.63 4.80
C ALA A 36 5.86 -19.43 3.29
N VAL A 37 6.03 -18.18 2.82
CA VAL A 37 6.03 -17.85 1.39
C VAL A 37 7.16 -18.59 0.65
N ARG A 38 8.39 -18.57 1.18
CA ARG A 38 9.52 -19.32 0.60
C ARG A 38 9.26 -20.81 0.48
N LYS A 39 8.56 -21.41 1.44
CA LYS A 39 8.35 -22.85 1.50
C LYS A 39 7.22 -23.34 0.61
N ARG A 40 6.12 -22.61 0.52
CA ARG A 40 4.87 -23.07 -0.10
C ARG A 40 4.18 -22.05 -1.02
N GLY A 41 4.80 -20.92 -1.28
CA GLY A 41 4.19 -19.80 -1.99
C GLY A 41 3.27 -18.96 -1.09
N LEU A 42 2.68 -17.94 -1.68
CA LEU A 42 1.69 -17.06 -1.09
C LEU A 42 0.30 -17.47 -1.60
N GLN A 43 -0.56 -17.89 -0.70
CA GLN A 43 -1.96 -18.17 -1.02
C GLN A 43 -2.76 -16.86 -0.99
N LEU A 44 -3.41 -16.55 -2.10
CA LEU A 44 -4.41 -15.49 -2.23
C LEU A 44 -5.79 -16.14 -2.04
N ALA A 45 -6.52 -15.70 -1.01
CA ALA A 45 -7.84 -16.21 -0.64
C ALA A 45 -8.89 -15.09 -0.70
N GLY A 46 -10.16 -15.41 -0.44
CA GLY A 46 -11.29 -14.49 -0.45
C GLY A 46 -11.80 -14.26 -1.86
N GLU A 47 -11.67 -13.06 -2.41
CA GLU A 47 -12.05 -12.74 -3.80
C GLU A 47 -11.16 -13.49 -4.83
N PHE A 48 -10.06 -14.06 -4.40
CA PHE A 48 -9.15 -14.88 -5.20
C PHE A 48 -9.03 -16.27 -4.58
N ASP A 49 -8.68 -17.27 -5.40
CA ASP A 49 -8.38 -18.64 -4.94
C ASP A 49 -7.22 -19.19 -5.76
N ARG A 50 -6.00 -18.75 -5.43
CA ARG A 50 -4.78 -19.21 -6.13
C ARG A 50 -3.54 -19.05 -5.26
N THR A 51 -2.50 -19.81 -5.58
CA THR A 51 -1.17 -19.69 -4.98
C THR A 51 -0.20 -19.12 -6.00
N VAL A 52 0.56 -18.10 -5.58
CA VAL A 52 1.62 -17.47 -6.37
C VAL A 52 2.96 -17.66 -5.66
N TYR A 53 4.07 -17.49 -6.38
CA TYR A 53 5.40 -17.81 -5.87
C TYR A 53 6.38 -16.62 -5.96
N PRO A 54 6.07 -15.48 -5.31
CA PRO A 54 7.02 -14.37 -5.23
C PRO A 54 8.26 -14.77 -4.43
N GLY A 55 9.38 -14.11 -4.67
CA GLY A 55 10.51 -14.11 -3.75
C GLY A 55 10.08 -13.54 -2.40
N ALA A 56 10.76 -13.93 -1.32
CA ALA A 56 10.48 -13.38 0.00
C ALA A 56 11.77 -13.29 0.83
N THR A 57 11.95 -12.18 1.54
CA THR A 57 13.16 -11.93 2.34
C THR A 57 12.85 -11.08 3.56
N THR A 58 13.75 -11.06 4.55
CA THR A 58 13.66 -10.16 5.70
C THR A 58 14.35 -8.82 5.46
N ASP A 59 15.27 -8.77 4.50
CA ASP A 59 16.06 -7.59 4.18
C ASP A 59 15.75 -7.12 2.75
N PRO A 60 15.73 -5.80 2.47
CA PRO A 60 15.49 -5.31 1.13
C PRO A 60 16.63 -5.71 0.17
N PRO A 61 16.32 -5.92 -1.12
CA PRO A 61 17.36 -6.12 -2.14
C PRO A 61 18.19 -4.83 -2.32
N ALA A 62 19.42 -4.99 -2.82
CA ALA A 62 20.29 -3.86 -3.11
C ALA A 62 19.80 -3.01 -4.32
N SER A 63 18.97 -3.57 -5.18
CA SER A 63 18.39 -2.89 -6.35
C SER A 63 17.02 -3.45 -6.70
N ALA A 64 16.18 -2.64 -7.31
CA ALA A 64 14.92 -3.01 -7.94
C ALA A 64 14.48 -1.89 -8.91
N ASP A 65 13.67 -2.23 -9.91
CA ASP A 65 13.05 -1.21 -10.78
C ASP A 65 12.02 -0.38 -9.99
N LEU A 66 11.29 -1.02 -9.08
CA LEU A 66 10.24 -0.38 -8.28
C LEU A 66 10.23 -0.90 -6.84
N VAL A 67 10.19 0.01 -5.87
CA VAL A 67 9.91 -0.32 -4.49
C VAL A 67 8.49 0.14 -4.13
N LEU A 68 7.62 -0.79 -3.74
CA LEU A 68 6.30 -0.50 -3.18
C LEU A 68 6.40 -0.48 -1.65
N VAL A 69 6.18 0.66 -1.02
CA VAL A 69 6.23 0.79 0.45
C VAL A 69 4.82 0.66 1.01
N THR A 70 4.61 -0.38 1.84
CA THR A 70 3.31 -0.75 2.41
C THR A 70 3.36 -0.97 3.93
N VAL A 71 4.43 -0.52 4.59
CA VAL A 71 4.53 -0.55 6.06
C VAL A 71 3.53 0.42 6.69
N LYS A 72 3.31 0.31 7.99
CA LYS A 72 2.51 1.30 8.72
C LYS A 72 3.25 2.63 8.78
N SER A 73 2.52 3.76 8.78
CA SER A 73 3.10 5.11 8.72
C SER A 73 4.12 5.40 9.83
N PHE A 74 3.94 4.83 11.02
CA PHE A 74 4.90 4.97 12.13
C PHE A 74 6.22 4.20 11.89
N ASP A 75 6.27 3.30 10.92
CA ASP A 75 7.48 2.55 10.51
C ASP A 75 8.18 3.19 9.30
N THR A 76 7.64 4.29 8.72
CA THR A 76 8.15 4.87 7.45
C THR A 76 9.60 5.30 7.55
N ALA A 77 10.01 5.99 8.64
CA ALA A 77 11.38 6.42 8.82
C ALA A 77 12.37 5.23 8.93
N ALA A 78 11.96 4.16 9.62
CA ALA A 78 12.78 2.95 9.72
C ALA A 78 12.89 2.21 8.37
N ALA A 79 11.80 2.18 7.60
CA ALA A 79 11.79 1.62 6.25
C ALA A 79 12.68 2.43 5.31
N ALA A 80 12.57 3.76 5.33
CA ALA A 80 13.39 4.67 4.54
C ALA A 80 14.88 4.50 4.82
N ALA A 81 15.27 4.36 6.10
CA ALA A 81 16.64 4.10 6.48
C ALA A 81 17.18 2.75 5.97
N GLN A 82 16.34 1.70 5.91
CA GLN A 82 16.72 0.41 5.35
C GLN A 82 16.83 0.43 3.81
N LEU A 83 16.06 1.28 3.15
CA LEU A 83 16.12 1.48 1.70
C LEU A 83 17.24 2.46 1.27
N ALA A 84 17.81 3.19 2.22
CA ALA A 84 18.88 4.15 1.94
C ALA A 84 20.11 3.45 1.33
N GLY A 85 20.62 4.01 0.24
CA GLY A 85 21.76 3.46 -0.49
C GLY A 85 21.44 2.33 -1.47
N GLY A 86 20.19 1.88 -1.57
CA GLY A 86 19.74 0.98 -2.62
C GLY A 86 19.65 1.69 -3.98
N ALA A 87 19.86 0.93 -5.06
CA ALA A 87 19.74 1.39 -6.43
C ALA A 87 18.34 1.07 -6.96
N PHE A 88 17.41 2.02 -6.79
CA PHE A 88 16.02 1.89 -7.22
C PHE A 88 15.69 2.92 -8.30
N ASP A 89 14.87 2.54 -9.30
CA ASP A 89 14.43 3.49 -10.33
C ASP A 89 13.25 4.33 -9.85
N ALA A 90 12.40 3.77 -8.98
CA ALA A 90 11.28 4.47 -8.36
C ALA A 90 10.91 3.88 -7.00
N VAL A 91 10.36 4.72 -6.13
CA VAL A 91 9.71 4.30 -4.87
C VAL A 91 8.26 4.78 -4.90
N LEU A 92 7.29 3.92 -4.64
CA LEU A 92 5.87 4.26 -4.56
C LEU A 92 5.36 3.97 -3.15
N SER A 93 4.88 5.00 -2.46
CA SER A 93 4.17 4.84 -1.18
C SER A 93 2.72 4.45 -1.43
N LEU A 94 2.27 3.32 -0.88
CA LEU A 94 0.86 2.93 -0.82
C LEU A 94 0.33 2.97 0.64
N GLN A 95 1.04 3.67 1.49
CA GLN A 95 0.73 3.78 2.90
C GLN A 95 -0.50 4.68 3.14
N ASN A 96 -1.15 4.48 4.28
CA ASN A 96 -2.15 5.42 4.77
C ASN A 96 -1.48 6.55 5.53
N GLY A 97 -2.12 7.71 5.54
CA GLY A 97 -1.62 8.92 6.22
C GLY A 97 -0.94 9.89 5.28
N MET A 98 -0.39 10.95 5.83
CA MET A 98 0.31 12.03 5.13
C MET A 98 1.76 12.07 5.59
N GLY A 99 2.66 12.65 4.78
CA GLY A 99 4.07 12.85 5.14
C GLY A 99 4.96 11.63 4.91
N ASN A 100 4.42 10.54 4.37
CA ASN A 100 5.21 9.34 4.08
C ASN A 100 6.17 9.57 2.92
N GLU A 101 5.72 10.23 1.88
CA GLU A 101 6.46 10.51 0.66
C GLU A 101 7.67 11.41 0.93
N GLU A 102 7.49 12.46 1.74
CA GLU A 102 8.56 13.37 2.16
C GLU A 102 9.59 12.64 3.04
N THR A 103 9.10 11.77 3.94
CA THR A 103 9.99 10.95 4.79
C THR A 103 10.83 10.00 3.95
N LEU A 104 10.25 9.36 2.93
CA LEU A 104 10.98 8.49 2.01
C LEU A 104 11.98 9.29 1.19
N ALA A 105 11.55 10.40 0.56
CA ALA A 105 12.40 11.24 -0.28
C ALA A 105 13.61 11.83 0.44
N ALA A 106 13.51 12.01 1.76
CA ALA A 106 14.64 12.48 2.56
C ALA A 106 15.77 11.43 2.75
N HIS A 107 15.53 10.16 2.42
CA HIS A 107 16.47 9.06 2.68
C HIS A 107 16.89 8.30 1.41
N VAL A 108 16.02 8.23 0.39
CA VAL A 108 16.32 7.52 -0.85
C VAL A 108 16.68 8.52 -1.96
N SER A 109 17.57 8.12 -2.86
CA SER A 109 17.93 8.93 -4.03
C SER A 109 16.97 8.76 -5.21
N ALA A 110 16.18 7.68 -5.19
CA ALA A 110 15.18 7.41 -6.21
C ALA A 110 13.99 8.40 -6.12
N PRO A 111 13.37 8.77 -7.24
CA PRO A 111 12.15 9.56 -7.22
C PRO A 111 11.03 8.83 -6.49
N VAL A 112 10.30 9.57 -5.64
CA VAL A 112 9.18 9.04 -4.84
C VAL A 112 7.86 9.44 -5.47
N LEU A 113 6.98 8.46 -5.66
CA LEU A 113 5.60 8.63 -6.10
C LEU A 113 4.66 8.45 -4.92
N ALA A 114 3.57 9.18 -4.94
CA ALA A 114 2.46 9.00 -4.01
C ALA A 114 1.43 8.03 -4.58
N GLY A 115 0.79 7.25 -3.70
CA GLY A 115 -0.25 6.34 -4.11
C GLY A 115 -1.34 6.14 -3.07
N THR A 116 -2.52 5.80 -3.55
CA THR A 116 -3.63 5.33 -2.72
C THR A 116 -4.06 3.94 -3.17
N CYS A 117 -4.45 3.10 -2.24
CA CYS A 117 -4.93 1.76 -2.52
C CYS A 117 -6.25 1.53 -1.77
N THR A 118 -7.25 0.98 -2.45
CA THR A 118 -8.59 0.70 -1.89
C THR A 118 -8.88 -0.79 -1.76
N TYR A 119 -7.93 -1.67 -2.09
CA TYR A 119 -8.07 -3.09 -1.82
C TYR A 119 -8.23 -3.36 -0.32
N GLY A 120 -9.18 -4.21 0.02
CA GLY A 120 -9.30 -4.79 1.36
C GLY A 120 -8.41 -6.04 1.46
N ALA A 121 -7.55 -6.10 2.48
CA ALA A 121 -6.63 -7.22 2.66
C ALA A 121 -6.48 -7.59 4.12
N ARG A 122 -6.42 -8.89 4.41
CA ARG A 122 -6.17 -9.43 5.74
C ARG A 122 -5.19 -10.60 5.67
N LEU A 123 -4.06 -10.49 6.37
CA LEU A 123 -3.15 -11.61 6.57
C LEU A 123 -3.78 -12.54 7.63
N THR A 124 -4.25 -13.70 7.21
CA THR A 124 -4.96 -14.65 8.08
C THR A 124 -4.01 -15.63 8.76
N ASP A 125 -2.98 -16.04 8.02
CA ASP A 125 -1.92 -16.93 8.48
C ASP A 125 -0.60 -16.59 7.78
N PRO A 126 0.55 -17.01 8.31
CA PRO A 126 1.80 -16.92 7.58
C PRO A 126 1.71 -17.56 6.19
N GLY A 127 1.93 -16.79 5.12
CA GLY A 127 1.81 -17.24 3.74
C GLY A 127 0.38 -17.29 3.20
N VAL A 128 -0.62 -16.73 3.91
CA VAL A 128 -2.01 -16.67 3.46
C VAL A 128 -2.54 -15.24 3.62
N VAL A 129 -2.93 -14.63 2.53
CA VAL A 129 -3.60 -13.32 2.52
C VAL A 129 -4.98 -13.43 1.88
N GLU A 130 -5.97 -12.93 2.59
CA GLU A 130 -7.35 -12.85 2.13
C GLU A 130 -7.63 -11.46 1.54
N CYS A 131 -8.12 -11.42 0.31
CA CYS A 131 -8.73 -10.23 -0.25
C CYS A 131 -10.17 -10.13 0.25
N THR A 132 -10.45 -9.11 1.03
CA THR A 132 -11.79 -8.86 1.61
C THR A 132 -12.62 -7.88 0.78
N GLY A 133 -12.03 -7.33 -0.28
CA GLY A 133 -12.70 -6.46 -1.23
C GLY A 133 -11.74 -6.04 -2.34
N VAL A 134 -12.17 -6.21 -3.58
CA VAL A 134 -11.44 -5.75 -4.76
C VAL A 134 -11.52 -4.22 -4.82
N GLY A 135 -10.41 -3.59 -5.16
CA GLY A 135 -10.29 -2.15 -5.26
C GLY A 135 -9.33 -1.74 -6.36
N GLY A 136 -8.78 -0.54 -6.27
CA GLY A 136 -7.81 -0.03 -7.23
C GLY A 136 -6.65 0.70 -6.55
N VAL A 137 -5.64 0.98 -7.35
CA VAL A 137 -4.49 1.81 -7.01
C VAL A 137 -4.55 3.08 -7.85
N ALA A 138 -4.43 4.24 -7.21
CA ALA A 138 -4.14 5.49 -7.91
C ALA A 138 -2.77 5.98 -7.51
N LEU A 139 -1.95 6.42 -8.47
CA LEU A 139 -0.59 6.89 -8.23
C LEU A 139 -0.23 8.10 -9.08
N GLY A 140 0.75 8.85 -8.64
CA GLY A 140 1.26 10.01 -9.36
C GLY A 140 2.30 10.79 -8.58
N PRO A 141 2.76 11.94 -9.10
CA PRO A 141 3.66 12.81 -8.36
C PRO A 141 3.03 13.29 -7.04
N PRO A 142 3.80 13.34 -5.94
CA PRO A 142 3.27 13.81 -4.64
C PRO A 142 2.68 15.22 -4.70
N ASP A 143 3.29 16.10 -5.50
CA ASP A 143 2.85 17.50 -5.67
C ASP A 143 1.80 17.67 -6.79
N GLY A 144 1.38 16.56 -7.42
CA GLY A 144 0.47 16.58 -8.55
C GLY A 144 1.17 16.82 -9.89
N GLY A 145 0.36 16.98 -10.95
CA GLY A 145 0.85 17.14 -12.33
C GLY A 145 1.07 15.80 -13.04
N SER A 146 1.71 15.86 -14.21
CA SER A 146 2.03 14.69 -15.03
C SER A 146 3.46 14.22 -14.81
N SER A 147 3.71 12.92 -14.97
CA SER A 147 5.04 12.31 -14.84
C SER A 147 5.16 11.06 -15.71
N GLU A 148 6.13 11.07 -16.62
CA GLU A 148 6.45 9.87 -17.42
C GLU A 148 6.84 8.67 -16.54
N LEU A 149 7.44 8.93 -15.37
CA LEU A 149 7.74 7.88 -14.40
C LEU A 149 6.46 7.27 -13.85
N ALA A 150 5.48 8.11 -13.47
CA ALA A 150 4.19 7.64 -12.98
C ALA A 150 3.44 6.84 -14.06
N ASP A 151 3.51 7.26 -15.33
CA ASP A 151 2.91 6.54 -16.45
C ASP A 151 3.54 5.15 -16.64
N ARG A 152 4.88 5.05 -16.57
CA ARG A 152 5.58 3.76 -16.65
C ARG A 152 5.24 2.83 -15.48
N VAL A 153 5.25 3.36 -14.25
CA VAL A 153 4.89 2.59 -13.05
C VAL A 153 3.43 2.19 -13.10
N GLY A 154 2.53 3.10 -13.51
CA GLY A 154 1.11 2.81 -13.67
C GLY A 154 0.85 1.70 -14.68
N THR A 155 1.54 1.71 -15.82
CA THR A 155 1.46 0.65 -16.84
C THR A 155 1.90 -0.70 -16.27
N ALA A 156 2.99 -0.73 -15.49
CA ALA A 156 3.47 -1.96 -14.87
C ALA A 156 2.46 -2.50 -13.84
N LEU A 157 1.92 -1.64 -12.97
CA LEU A 157 0.94 -2.08 -11.97
C LEU A 157 -0.38 -2.55 -12.61
N ALA A 158 -0.76 -1.99 -13.76
CA ALA A 158 -1.99 -2.37 -14.47
C ALA A 158 -1.99 -3.81 -14.99
N ALA A 159 -0.85 -4.50 -14.99
CA ALA A 159 -0.79 -5.92 -15.33
C ALA A 159 -1.55 -6.82 -14.33
N GLY A 160 -1.51 -6.47 -13.02
CA GLY A 160 -2.16 -7.26 -11.97
C GLY A 160 -3.17 -6.48 -11.12
N LEU A 161 -3.25 -5.16 -11.27
CA LEU A 161 -4.07 -4.30 -10.42
C LEU A 161 -4.90 -3.32 -11.27
N GLU A 162 -6.13 -3.03 -10.84
CA GLU A 162 -6.84 -1.87 -11.38
C GLU A 162 -6.07 -0.60 -11.00
N THR A 163 -5.54 0.11 -12.00
CA THR A 163 -4.58 1.19 -11.80
C THR A 163 -4.97 2.46 -12.54
N THR A 164 -4.85 3.59 -11.87
CA THR A 164 -5.06 4.93 -12.43
C THR A 164 -3.83 5.81 -12.18
N VAL A 165 -3.26 6.40 -13.22
CA VAL A 165 -2.29 7.47 -13.08
C VAL A 165 -3.01 8.80 -12.91
N ALA A 166 -2.70 9.54 -11.84
CA ALA A 166 -3.46 10.70 -11.41
C ALA A 166 -2.55 11.93 -11.21
N GLY A 167 -2.93 13.04 -11.83
CA GLY A 167 -2.25 14.32 -11.64
C GLY A 167 -2.74 15.13 -10.43
N ASP A 168 -3.70 14.60 -9.67
CA ASP A 168 -4.32 15.27 -8.51
C ASP A 168 -4.04 14.53 -7.19
N MET A 169 -2.85 13.90 -7.07
CA MET A 169 -2.50 13.10 -5.90
C MET A 169 -2.65 13.81 -4.55
N PRO A 170 -2.27 15.10 -4.39
CA PRO A 170 -2.51 15.81 -3.12
C PRO A 170 -3.97 15.76 -2.67
N ARG A 171 -4.91 16.03 -3.60
CA ARG A 171 -6.34 15.95 -3.32
C ARG A 171 -6.80 14.54 -2.97
N ARG A 172 -6.28 13.51 -3.66
CA ARG A 172 -6.63 12.11 -3.41
C ARG A 172 -6.14 11.62 -2.04
N LEU A 173 -4.94 12.01 -1.65
CA LEU A 173 -4.39 11.69 -0.32
C LEU A 173 -5.24 12.31 0.79
N TRP A 174 -5.61 13.58 0.66
CA TRP A 174 -6.51 14.26 1.60
C TRP A 174 -7.90 13.64 1.65
N ALA A 175 -8.49 13.33 0.49
CA ALA A 175 -9.78 12.66 0.42
C ALA A 175 -9.75 11.29 1.11
N LYS A 176 -8.69 10.51 0.90
CA LYS A 176 -8.50 9.22 1.59
C LYS A 176 -8.31 9.40 3.09
N LEU A 177 -7.56 10.43 3.51
CA LEU A 177 -7.38 10.74 4.94
C LEU A 177 -8.72 11.09 5.59
N ALA A 178 -9.55 11.91 4.95
CA ALA A 178 -10.87 12.27 5.46
C ALA A 178 -11.77 11.04 5.66
N VAL A 179 -11.80 10.13 4.67
CA VAL A 179 -12.54 8.87 4.78
C VAL A 179 -11.99 8.01 5.92
N ASN A 180 -10.67 7.88 6.03
CA ASN A 180 -10.04 7.08 7.09
C ASN A 180 -10.28 7.69 8.48
N ALA A 181 -10.26 9.00 8.63
CA ALA A 181 -10.57 9.69 9.88
C ALA A 181 -12.02 9.40 10.33
N GLY A 182 -12.96 9.44 9.39
CA GLY A 182 -14.36 9.11 9.66
C GLY A 182 -14.59 7.64 10.00
N ILE A 183 -13.90 6.73 9.34
CA ILE A 183 -14.14 5.29 9.51
C ILE A 183 -13.23 4.71 10.59
N ASN A 184 -11.90 4.72 10.36
CA ASN A 184 -10.97 3.93 11.16
C ASN A 184 -10.87 4.42 12.61
N ALA A 185 -10.82 5.75 12.82
CA ALA A 185 -10.73 6.32 14.16
C ALA A 185 -12.02 6.06 14.95
N VAL A 186 -13.16 6.27 14.32
CA VAL A 186 -14.47 6.14 15.00
C VAL A 186 -14.77 4.69 15.31
N THR A 187 -14.57 3.76 14.38
CA THR A 187 -14.83 2.33 14.63
C THR A 187 -13.87 1.75 15.68
N ALA A 188 -12.61 2.18 15.68
CA ALA A 188 -11.64 1.77 16.70
C ALA A 188 -12.04 2.25 18.11
N LEU A 189 -12.46 3.49 18.25
CA LEU A 189 -12.90 4.06 19.52
C LEU A 189 -14.23 3.44 20.00
N ALA A 190 -15.19 3.29 19.10
CA ALA A 190 -16.49 2.71 19.39
C ALA A 190 -16.46 1.17 19.52
N ARG A 191 -15.37 0.52 19.03
CA ARG A 191 -15.21 -0.94 18.97
C ARG A 191 -16.33 -1.63 18.21
N VAL A 192 -16.70 -1.07 17.06
CA VAL A 192 -17.74 -1.59 16.18
C VAL A 192 -17.17 -1.89 14.79
N PRO A 193 -17.78 -2.80 14.01
CA PRO A 193 -17.47 -2.99 12.60
C PRO A 193 -17.74 -1.73 11.78
N ASN A 194 -17.04 -1.57 10.64
CA ASN A 194 -17.23 -0.41 9.74
C ASN A 194 -18.69 -0.28 9.25
N GLY A 195 -19.38 -1.41 9.05
CA GLY A 195 -20.79 -1.43 8.63
C GLY A 195 -21.74 -0.75 9.59
N ASP A 196 -21.44 -0.74 10.89
CA ASP A 196 -22.27 -0.12 11.91
C ASP A 196 -22.26 1.42 11.87
N LEU A 197 -21.35 2.02 11.07
CA LEU A 197 -21.34 3.46 10.84
C LEU A 197 -22.45 3.92 9.87
N VAL A 198 -23.05 3.00 9.10
CA VAL A 198 -24.04 3.37 8.08
C VAL A 198 -25.32 3.92 8.72
N ASP A 199 -25.83 3.22 9.74
CA ASP A 199 -27.12 3.54 10.39
C ASP A 199 -27.05 3.68 11.92
N GLY A 200 -25.85 3.54 12.52
CA GLY A 200 -25.65 3.57 13.96
C GLY A 200 -25.45 4.98 14.54
N PRO A 201 -25.45 5.13 15.87
CA PRO A 201 -25.23 6.41 16.55
C PRO A 201 -23.85 7.01 16.28
N ALA A 202 -22.87 6.20 15.90
CA ALA A 202 -21.53 6.64 15.54
C ALA A 202 -21.46 7.31 14.14
N ARG A 203 -22.52 7.24 13.32
CA ARG A 203 -22.57 7.84 11.98
C ARG A 203 -22.30 9.35 12.01
N THR A 204 -22.92 10.08 12.92
CA THR A 204 -22.74 11.54 13.04
C THR A 204 -21.30 11.86 13.37
N VAL A 205 -20.69 11.15 14.31
CA VAL A 205 -19.27 11.36 14.69
C VAL A 205 -18.34 11.06 13.51
N ALA A 206 -18.62 9.99 12.76
CA ALA A 206 -17.86 9.63 11.58
C ALA A 206 -17.94 10.70 10.49
N HIS A 207 -19.15 11.21 10.23
CA HIS A 207 -19.37 12.30 9.28
C HIS A 207 -18.67 13.61 9.71
N ASP A 208 -18.75 13.96 10.98
CA ASP A 208 -18.14 15.18 11.51
C ASP A 208 -16.61 15.10 11.43
N ALA A 209 -16.01 13.96 11.81
CA ALA A 209 -14.56 13.75 11.71
C ALA A 209 -14.07 13.83 10.25
N ALA A 210 -14.80 13.22 9.31
CA ALA A 210 -14.48 13.32 7.88
C ALA A 210 -14.60 14.76 7.36
N SER A 211 -15.67 15.48 7.77
CA SER A 211 -15.93 16.86 7.37
C SER A 211 -14.90 17.85 7.96
N GLU A 212 -14.45 17.63 9.18
CA GLU A 212 -13.39 18.45 9.80
C GLU A 212 -12.06 18.23 9.06
N THR A 213 -11.72 16.99 8.76
CA THR A 213 -10.51 16.69 7.98
C THR A 213 -10.56 17.32 6.60
N ALA A 214 -11.70 17.24 5.90
CA ALA A 214 -11.88 17.84 4.58
C ALA A 214 -11.82 19.39 4.58
N ARG A 215 -12.04 20.06 5.72
CA ARG A 215 -11.90 21.52 5.85
C ARG A 215 -10.46 21.98 6.04
N VAL A 216 -9.58 21.09 6.45
CA VAL A 216 -8.15 21.35 6.62
C VAL A 216 -7.38 21.14 5.31
N ALA A 217 -7.92 20.28 4.42
CA ALA A 217 -7.37 19.96 3.10
C ALA A 217 -7.47 21.15 2.14
#